data_d6acdf8fa1a434430d86bfcb5df4d8ce
#
_entry.id   d6acdf8fa1a434430d86bfcb5df4d8ce
#
_cell.length_a   1.000
_cell.length_b   1.000
_cell.length_c   1.000
_cell.angle_alpha   90.00
_cell.angle_beta   90.00
_cell.angle_gamma   90.00
#
_symmetry.space_group_name_H-M   'P 1'
#
loop_
_entity.id
_entity.type
_entity.pdbx_description
1 polymer ?
#
loop_
_entity_poly.entity_id
_entity_poly.type
_entity_poly.pdbx_seq_one_letter_code
_entity_poly.pdbx_strand_id
1 'polypeptide(L)'
;MTAEDIETAFPLDPLTVFLSDPVEAGKGGEGGVFQITNADFVAAVFPCLPEGAFAAVSSKSGDPSIGGWPARRVDPATEMPSAETNNFVGCSSFYPGDDGSFKARKSQFAACHFLMLDDLGTKVPLDRLDGFDLSWLIETSPGNHQGGIILAEPLIDGAVAVRLLNAVIEAGLCDAGASG
;
A
#
# COMPACT_ATOMS: atom_id res chain seq x y z
N MET A 1 20.03 -6.67 -7.01
CA MET A 1 19.61 -5.25 -7.10
C MET A 1 19.63 -4.69 -5.68
N THR A 2 20.32 -3.60 -5.46
CA THR A 2 20.45 -2.91 -4.16
C THR A 2 19.53 -1.68 -4.15
N ALA A 3 19.42 -0.99 -3.00
CA ALA A 3 18.74 0.31 -2.93
C ALA A 3 19.31 1.30 -3.95
N GLU A 4 20.63 1.31 -4.11
CA GLU A 4 21.37 2.15 -5.07
C GLU A 4 21.05 1.79 -6.54
N ASP A 5 20.82 0.50 -6.84
CA ASP A 5 20.40 0.05 -8.19
C ASP A 5 18.96 0.54 -8.51
N ILE A 6 18.09 0.60 -7.52
CA ILE A 6 16.72 1.12 -7.66
C ILE A 6 16.77 2.63 -7.89
N GLU A 7 17.57 3.37 -7.12
CA GLU A 7 17.79 4.81 -7.30
C GLU A 7 18.38 5.16 -8.67
N THR A 8 19.30 4.33 -9.19
CA THR A 8 19.94 4.56 -10.48
C THR A 8 19.02 4.21 -11.66
N ALA A 9 18.21 3.16 -11.52
CA ALA A 9 17.24 2.76 -12.54
C ALA A 9 16.04 3.72 -12.64
N PHE A 10 15.75 4.41 -11.53
CA PHE A 10 14.73 5.43 -11.41
C PHE A 10 15.32 6.56 -10.60
N PRO A 11 15.98 7.56 -11.25
CA PRO A 11 16.44 8.74 -10.54
C PRO A 11 15.22 9.50 -10.03
N LEU A 12 14.65 8.97 -8.97
CA LEU A 12 13.77 9.70 -8.10
C LEU A 12 14.70 10.62 -7.35
N ASP A 13 14.52 11.93 -7.49
CA ASP A 13 14.95 12.87 -6.47
C ASP A 13 14.66 12.22 -5.13
N PRO A 14 15.60 12.24 -4.16
CA PRO A 14 15.49 11.49 -2.93
C PRO A 14 14.07 11.68 -2.44
N LEU A 15 13.34 10.57 -2.38
CA LEU A 15 11.95 10.52 -1.96
C LEU A 15 11.86 11.42 -0.73
N THR A 16 11.44 12.65 -0.94
CA THR A 16 10.95 13.48 0.13
C THR A 16 9.62 12.84 0.47
N VAL A 17 9.71 11.67 1.10
CA VAL A 17 8.61 11.14 1.86
C VAL A 17 8.31 12.26 2.82
N PHE A 18 7.24 12.99 2.58
CA PHE A 18 6.56 13.70 3.63
C PHE A 18 6.03 12.63 4.57
N LEU A 19 6.95 12.02 5.33
CA LEU A 19 6.64 11.75 6.70
C LEU A 19 6.25 13.13 7.21
N SER A 20 4.96 13.39 7.36
CA SER A 20 4.52 14.37 8.35
C SER A 20 5.44 14.10 9.51
N ASP A 21 6.28 15.10 9.88
CA ASP A 21 7.25 15.01 10.97
C ASP A 21 6.65 14.09 12.02
N PRO A 22 7.37 13.07 12.51
CA PRO A 22 6.82 12.19 13.54
C PRO A 22 6.23 13.14 14.55
N VAL A 23 4.92 13.15 14.68
CA VAL A 23 4.21 14.10 15.56
C VAL A 23 4.98 14.00 16.83
N GLU A 24 5.79 15.04 17.14
CA GLU A 24 6.68 15.00 18.31
C GLU A 24 5.77 14.58 19.43
N ALA A 25 5.98 13.35 19.92
CA ALA A 25 5.19 12.80 21.00
C ALA A 25 5.34 13.84 22.12
N GLY A 26 4.30 14.67 22.29
CA GLY A 26 4.37 15.88 23.09
C GLY A 26 4.99 15.53 24.42
N LYS A 27 6.09 16.19 24.77
CA LYS A 27 6.74 16.05 26.06
C LYS A 27 5.72 16.36 27.14
N GLY A 28 5.14 15.32 27.73
CA GLY A 28 4.31 15.45 28.92
C GLY A 28 2.87 14.98 28.72
N GLY A 29 2.64 13.72 28.93
CA GLY A 29 1.31 13.12 29.09
C GLY A 29 1.43 11.62 28.89
N GLU A 30 0.98 10.87 29.87
CA GLU A 30 0.87 9.41 29.90
C GLU A 30 0.57 8.82 28.53
N GLY A 31 1.38 7.85 28.08
CA GLY A 31 1.45 7.34 26.72
C GLY A 31 0.08 6.97 26.12
N GLY A 32 -0.53 7.94 25.45
CA GLY A 32 -1.72 7.71 24.66
C GLY A 32 -1.37 6.83 23.47
N VAL A 33 -1.91 5.64 23.41
CA VAL A 33 -1.87 4.82 22.21
C VAL A 33 -2.70 5.52 21.13
N PHE A 34 -2.04 6.06 20.10
CA PHE A 34 -2.74 6.61 18.95
C PHE A 34 -3.33 5.43 18.16
N GLN A 35 -4.63 5.35 18.12
CA GLN A 35 -5.31 4.35 17.32
C GLN A 35 -5.48 4.88 15.89
N ILE A 36 -4.70 4.33 14.96
CA ILE A 36 -4.84 4.60 13.52
C ILE A 36 -6.06 3.83 13.02
N THR A 37 -7.01 4.53 12.39
CA THR A 37 -8.19 3.92 11.78
C THR A 37 -7.90 3.45 10.35
N ASN A 38 -8.77 2.60 9.79
CA ASN A 38 -8.71 2.24 8.38
C ASN A 38 -8.82 3.47 7.46
N ALA A 39 -9.58 4.49 7.87
CA ALA A 39 -9.71 5.73 7.12
C ALA A 39 -8.40 6.52 7.10
N ASP A 40 -7.73 6.64 8.26
CA ASP A 40 -6.43 7.32 8.36
C ASP A 40 -5.38 6.62 7.49
N PHE A 41 -5.34 5.28 7.52
CA PHE A 41 -4.42 4.51 6.70
C PHE A 41 -4.66 4.72 5.21
N VAL A 42 -5.91 4.60 4.74
CA VAL A 42 -6.24 4.80 3.32
C VAL A 42 -5.95 6.23 2.88
N ALA A 43 -6.24 7.23 3.71
CA ALA A 43 -5.91 8.62 3.41
C ALA A 43 -4.39 8.85 3.29
N ALA A 44 -3.60 8.18 4.14
CA ALA A 44 -2.14 8.29 4.11
C ALA A 44 -1.52 7.64 2.86
N VAL A 45 -2.01 6.46 2.44
CA VAL A 45 -1.43 5.73 1.29
C VAL A 45 -1.98 6.18 -0.06
N PHE A 46 -3.07 6.97 -0.09
CA PHE A 46 -3.64 7.60 -1.28
C PHE A 46 -3.74 9.12 -1.11
N PRO A 47 -2.64 9.84 -0.89
CA PRO A 47 -2.69 11.28 -0.62
C PRO A 47 -3.21 12.08 -1.82
N CYS A 48 -3.09 11.54 -3.03
CA CYS A 48 -3.54 12.18 -4.27
C CYS A 48 -4.05 11.12 -5.24
N LEU A 49 -5.32 11.19 -5.61
CA LEU A 49 -5.93 10.33 -6.61
C LEU A 49 -6.07 11.09 -7.94
N PRO A 50 -5.87 10.44 -9.10
CA PRO A 50 -6.27 11.02 -10.38
C PRO A 50 -7.76 11.39 -10.37
N GLU A 51 -8.13 12.48 -11.05
CA GLU A 51 -9.52 12.93 -11.12
C GLU A 51 -10.45 11.81 -11.61
N GLY A 52 -11.50 11.52 -10.85
CA GLY A 52 -12.48 10.47 -11.15
C GLY A 52 -12.01 9.04 -10.83
N ALA A 53 -10.80 8.86 -10.31
CA ALA A 53 -10.32 7.57 -9.84
C ALA A 53 -10.61 7.37 -8.34
N PHE A 54 -10.67 6.11 -7.93
CA PHE A 54 -10.93 5.71 -6.54
C PHE A 54 -9.96 4.65 -6.08
N ALA A 55 -9.60 4.68 -4.80
CA ALA A 55 -8.94 3.57 -4.15
C ALA A 55 -9.87 2.34 -4.10
N ALA A 56 -9.27 1.15 -4.09
CA ALA A 56 -9.99 -0.10 -4.00
C ALA A 56 -9.68 -0.79 -2.67
N VAL A 57 -10.74 -1.11 -1.92
CA VAL A 57 -10.64 -1.88 -0.69
C VAL A 57 -11.52 -3.13 -0.83
N SER A 58 -11.00 -4.27 -0.43
CA SER A 58 -11.76 -5.51 -0.29
C SER A 58 -11.89 -5.83 1.19
N SER A 59 -13.08 -6.21 1.62
CA SER A 59 -13.35 -6.50 3.03
C SER A 59 -14.12 -7.81 3.15
N LYS A 60 -13.75 -8.61 4.15
CA LYS A 60 -14.33 -9.92 4.37
C LYS A 60 -14.37 -10.27 5.85
N SER A 61 -15.54 -10.69 6.31
CA SER A 61 -15.71 -11.31 7.62
C SER A 61 -15.48 -12.82 7.54
N GLY A 62 -14.94 -13.41 8.62
CA GLY A 62 -14.66 -14.83 8.72
C GLY A 62 -13.36 -15.27 8.06
N ASP A 63 -13.27 -16.52 7.60
CA ASP A 63 -12.06 -17.10 7.05
C ASP A 63 -11.66 -16.41 5.74
N PRO A 64 -10.48 -15.75 5.69
CA PRO A 64 -10.00 -15.05 4.51
C PRO A 64 -9.71 -15.96 3.31
N SER A 65 -9.49 -17.25 3.52
CA SER A 65 -9.16 -18.21 2.47
C SER A 65 -10.38 -18.67 1.65
N ILE A 66 -11.60 -18.44 2.15
CA ILE A 66 -12.84 -18.95 1.54
C ILE A 66 -13.49 -17.89 0.65
N GLY A 67 -13.63 -18.16 -0.66
CA GLY A 67 -14.37 -17.34 -1.62
C GLY A 67 -13.60 -16.10 -2.11
N GLY A 68 -14.29 -15.24 -2.90
CA GLY A 68 -13.68 -14.08 -3.53
C GLY A 68 -13.59 -12.85 -2.63
N TRP A 69 -12.77 -11.90 -3.05
CA TRP A 69 -12.56 -10.60 -2.43
C TRP A 69 -13.08 -9.48 -3.35
N PRO A 70 -14.38 -9.17 -3.31
CA PRO A 70 -14.92 -8.12 -4.17
C PRO A 70 -14.35 -6.76 -3.80
N ALA A 71 -13.72 -6.10 -4.76
CA ALA A 71 -13.24 -4.74 -4.58
C ALA A 71 -14.42 -3.76 -4.52
N ARG A 72 -14.36 -2.84 -3.55
CA ARG A 72 -15.27 -1.71 -3.42
C ARG A 72 -14.46 -0.43 -3.60
N ARG A 73 -15.04 0.55 -4.25
CA ARG A 73 -14.44 1.88 -4.30
C ARG A 73 -14.52 2.54 -2.92
N VAL A 74 -13.49 3.27 -2.58
CA VAL A 74 -13.46 4.15 -1.42
C VAL A 74 -13.36 5.58 -1.90
N ASP A 75 -14.23 6.42 -1.39
CA ASP A 75 -14.19 7.86 -1.53
C ASP A 75 -14.39 8.51 -0.14
N PRO A 76 -14.14 9.82 0.03
CA PRO A 76 -14.27 10.49 1.33
C PRO A 76 -15.66 10.40 1.98
N ALA A 77 -16.69 10.09 1.18
CA ALA A 77 -18.07 9.93 1.66
C ALA A 77 -18.42 8.46 1.94
N THR A 78 -17.53 7.52 1.63
CA THR A 78 -17.76 6.09 1.81
C THR A 78 -17.41 5.68 3.23
N GLU A 79 -18.33 4.98 3.89
CA GLU A 79 -18.02 4.37 5.18
C GLU A 79 -16.93 3.30 5.01
N MET A 80 -15.86 3.42 5.79
CA MET A 80 -14.76 2.46 5.77
C MET A 80 -15.20 1.12 6.38
N PRO A 81 -14.67 0.01 5.86
CA PRO A 81 -14.92 -1.30 6.44
C PRO A 81 -14.52 -1.35 7.92
N SER A 82 -15.26 -2.15 8.71
CA SER A 82 -14.96 -2.35 10.12
C SER A 82 -13.54 -2.88 10.33
N ALA A 83 -12.86 -2.41 11.37
CA ALA A 83 -11.57 -2.94 11.79
C ALA A 83 -11.64 -4.42 12.26
N GLU A 84 -12.83 -4.93 12.55
CA GLU A 84 -13.06 -6.32 12.95
C GLU A 84 -13.14 -7.29 11.76
N THR A 85 -13.04 -6.79 10.53
CA THR A 85 -13.03 -7.60 9.31
C THR A 85 -11.63 -7.70 8.73
N ASN A 86 -11.37 -8.75 7.93
CA ASN A 86 -10.16 -8.81 7.13
C ASN A 86 -10.27 -7.76 6.02
N ASN A 87 -9.41 -6.76 6.06
CA ASN A 87 -9.38 -5.68 5.09
C ASN A 87 -8.12 -5.78 4.24
N PHE A 88 -8.29 -5.66 2.95
CA PHE A 88 -7.21 -5.63 1.98
C PHE A 88 -7.31 -4.36 1.14
N VAL A 89 -6.23 -3.61 1.06
CA VAL A 89 -6.10 -2.42 0.20
C VAL A 89 -5.11 -2.73 -0.91
N GLY A 90 -5.50 -2.50 -2.16
CA GLY A 90 -4.58 -2.62 -3.29
C GLY A 90 -3.71 -1.37 -3.42
N CYS A 91 -2.50 -1.51 -3.99
CA CYS A 91 -1.59 -0.38 -4.20
C CYS A 91 -2.00 0.58 -5.32
N SER A 92 -3.09 0.27 -6.04
CA SER A 92 -3.53 1.02 -7.21
C SER A 92 -4.92 1.61 -7.04
N SER A 93 -5.16 2.74 -7.72
CA SER A 93 -6.48 3.31 -7.94
C SER A 93 -7.04 2.91 -9.30
N PHE A 94 -8.37 3.02 -9.43
CA PHE A 94 -9.09 2.56 -10.62
C PHE A 94 -10.19 3.54 -10.99
N TYR A 95 -10.45 3.66 -12.30
CA TYR A 95 -11.62 4.35 -12.81
C TYR A 95 -12.85 3.43 -12.79
N PRO A 96 -14.07 3.95 -12.59
CA PRO A 96 -15.29 3.22 -12.90
C PRO A 96 -15.32 2.81 -14.37
N GLY A 97 -15.98 1.70 -14.69
CA GLY A 97 -16.28 1.36 -16.07
C GLY A 97 -17.36 2.26 -16.68
N ASP A 98 -17.52 2.22 -18.01
CA ASP A 98 -18.52 3.01 -18.73
C ASP A 98 -19.96 2.72 -18.25
N ASP A 99 -20.19 1.54 -17.72
CA ASP A 99 -21.44 1.09 -17.10
C ASP A 99 -21.60 1.51 -15.64
N GLY A 100 -20.64 2.27 -15.10
CA GLY A 100 -20.58 2.66 -13.71
C GLY A 100 -20.11 1.56 -12.75
N SER A 101 -19.81 0.36 -13.24
CA SER A 101 -19.27 -0.72 -12.41
C SER A 101 -17.85 -0.39 -11.95
N PHE A 102 -17.50 -0.79 -10.72
CA PHE A 102 -16.16 -0.62 -10.17
C PHE A 102 -15.51 -1.98 -9.95
N LYS A 103 -14.33 -2.17 -10.54
CA LYS A 103 -13.55 -3.40 -10.40
C LYS A 103 -12.05 -3.08 -10.41
N ALA A 104 -11.29 -3.69 -9.51
CA ALA A 104 -9.83 -3.62 -9.53
C ALA A 104 -9.29 -4.52 -10.66
N ARG A 105 -9.23 -4.00 -11.89
CA ARG A 105 -8.75 -4.72 -13.08
C ARG A 105 -7.94 -3.81 -14.01
N LYS A 106 -7.07 -4.41 -14.83
CA LYS A 106 -6.17 -3.68 -15.73
C LYS A 106 -6.86 -2.65 -16.62
N SER A 107 -8.06 -2.96 -17.13
CA SER A 107 -8.80 -2.04 -18.02
C SER A 107 -9.38 -0.80 -17.30
N GLN A 108 -9.40 -0.81 -15.97
CA GLN A 108 -9.85 0.29 -15.13
C GLN A 108 -8.71 0.94 -14.34
N PHE A 109 -7.47 0.48 -14.51
CA PHE A 109 -6.30 1.02 -13.82
C PHE A 109 -6.15 2.53 -14.07
N ALA A 110 -5.95 3.28 -12.99
CA ALA A 110 -5.71 4.71 -13.03
C ALA A 110 -4.25 5.03 -12.67
N ALA A 111 -3.79 4.59 -11.51
CA ALA A 111 -2.41 4.81 -11.06
C ALA A 111 -2.01 3.82 -9.96
N CYS A 112 -0.71 3.55 -9.82
CA CYS A 112 -0.11 2.89 -8.66
C CYS A 112 0.45 3.97 -7.70
N HIS A 113 0.13 3.88 -6.42
CA HIS A 113 0.43 4.90 -5.41
C HIS A 113 1.53 4.50 -4.45
N PHE A 114 1.70 3.22 -4.21
CA PHE A 114 2.73 2.69 -3.32
C PHE A 114 3.15 1.29 -3.72
N LEU A 115 4.32 0.89 -3.27
CA LEU A 115 4.78 -0.50 -3.35
C LEU A 115 4.42 -1.19 -2.05
N MET A 116 3.82 -2.36 -2.13
CA MET A 116 3.54 -3.20 -0.98
C MET A 116 4.59 -4.31 -0.89
N LEU A 117 5.17 -4.48 0.29
CA LEU A 117 6.10 -5.53 0.64
C LEU A 117 5.39 -6.49 1.58
N ASP A 118 5.36 -7.76 1.27
CA ASP A 118 4.60 -8.78 1.98
C ASP A 118 5.49 -9.86 2.58
N ASP A 119 4.97 -10.54 3.60
CA ASP A 119 5.64 -11.64 4.30
C ASP A 119 7.01 -11.27 4.93
N LEU A 120 7.14 -10.02 5.37
CA LEU A 120 8.33 -9.50 6.05
C LEU A 120 8.47 -10.12 7.44
N GLY A 121 9.66 -10.62 7.77
CA GLY A 121 9.95 -11.33 9.02
C GLY A 121 9.66 -12.82 8.97
N THR A 122 9.00 -13.32 7.92
CA THR A 122 8.73 -14.75 7.71
C THR A 122 9.41 -15.27 6.45
N LYS A 123 8.90 -14.97 5.25
CA LYS A 123 9.54 -15.37 3.99
C LYS A 123 10.66 -14.41 3.57
N VAL A 124 10.48 -13.12 3.86
CA VAL A 124 11.46 -12.08 3.60
C VAL A 124 12.09 -11.65 4.92
N PRO A 125 13.40 -11.93 5.16
CA PRO A 125 14.10 -11.50 6.37
C PRO A 125 14.09 -9.97 6.51
N LEU A 126 13.84 -9.44 7.71
CA LEU A 126 13.76 -8.00 7.95
C LEU A 126 15.08 -7.25 7.65
N ASP A 127 16.22 -7.90 7.79
CA ASP A 127 17.54 -7.34 7.46
C ASP A 127 17.72 -7.05 5.96
N ARG A 128 16.87 -7.64 5.10
CA ARG A 128 16.83 -7.29 3.67
C ARG A 128 16.32 -5.88 3.42
N LEU A 129 15.67 -5.30 4.42
CA LEU A 129 15.13 -3.93 4.35
C LEU A 129 16.11 -2.89 4.90
N ASP A 130 17.29 -3.32 5.35
CA ASP A 130 18.31 -2.39 5.84
C ASP A 130 18.70 -1.39 4.73
N GLY A 131 18.53 -0.11 5.02
CA GLY A 131 18.75 0.98 4.05
C GLY A 131 17.52 1.39 3.23
N PHE A 132 16.36 0.75 3.47
CA PHE A 132 15.09 1.20 2.89
C PHE A 132 14.24 1.91 3.94
N ASP A 133 13.76 3.11 3.61
CA ASP A 133 12.80 3.85 4.43
C ASP A 133 11.38 3.41 4.08
N LEU A 134 10.80 2.56 4.92
CA LEU A 134 9.40 2.20 4.77
C LEU A 134 8.49 3.35 5.20
N SER A 135 7.49 3.66 4.39
CA SER A 135 6.48 4.65 4.75
C SER A 135 5.52 4.12 5.84
N TRP A 136 5.36 2.82 5.92
CA TRP A 136 4.55 2.15 6.93
C TRP A 136 4.98 0.69 7.11
N LEU A 137 4.68 0.13 8.30
CA LEU A 137 4.89 -1.27 8.65
C LEU A 137 3.76 -1.72 9.57
N ILE A 138 3.10 -2.82 9.25
CA ILE A 138 1.98 -3.38 10.01
C ILE A 138 2.28 -4.85 10.30
N GLU A 139 2.16 -5.28 11.55
CA GLU A 139 2.16 -6.70 11.90
C GLU A 139 0.79 -7.29 11.59
N THR A 140 0.75 -8.23 10.63
CA THR A 140 -0.48 -8.90 10.16
C THR A 140 -0.78 -10.19 10.94
N SER A 141 0.27 -10.80 11.47
CA SER A 141 0.21 -11.94 12.40
C SER A 141 1.55 -12.01 13.16
N PRO A 142 1.65 -12.72 14.28
CA PRO A 142 2.87 -12.74 15.08
C PRO A 142 4.13 -13.01 14.26
N GLY A 143 5.04 -12.01 14.20
CA GLY A 143 6.30 -12.06 13.45
C GLY A 143 6.17 -11.90 11.94
N ASN A 144 4.97 -11.76 11.39
CA ASN A 144 4.73 -11.49 9.96
C ASN A 144 4.25 -10.07 9.75
N HIS A 145 4.91 -9.33 8.86
CA HIS A 145 4.60 -7.94 8.61
C HIS A 145 4.31 -7.70 7.13
N GLN A 146 3.52 -6.69 6.88
CA GLN A 146 3.42 -5.99 5.60
C GLN A 146 3.99 -4.60 5.76
N GLY A 147 4.73 -4.14 4.78
CA GLY A 147 5.26 -2.78 4.72
C GLY A 147 4.95 -2.14 3.38
N GLY A 148 5.20 -0.84 3.28
CA GLY A 148 5.02 -0.16 2.01
C GLY A 148 5.88 1.08 1.86
N ILE A 149 6.13 1.41 0.60
CA ILE A 149 6.83 2.61 0.17
C ILE A 149 5.85 3.42 -0.67
N ILE A 150 5.42 4.56 -0.14
CA ILE A 150 4.53 5.49 -0.86
C ILE A 150 5.35 6.20 -1.92
N LEU A 151 4.84 6.24 -3.14
CA LEU A 151 5.50 6.92 -4.26
C LEU A 151 5.26 8.43 -4.15
N ALA A 152 6.29 9.24 -4.40
CA ALA A 152 6.19 10.70 -4.39
C ALA A 152 5.14 11.19 -5.39
N GLU A 153 5.06 10.53 -6.56
CA GLU A 153 4.02 10.74 -7.55
C GLU A 153 3.43 9.38 -7.97
N PRO A 154 2.09 9.28 -8.11
CA PRO A 154 1.47 8.05 -8.58
C PRO A 154 1.92 7.69 -10.00
N LEU A 155 2.23 6.41 -10.24
CA LEU A 155 2.58 5.91 -11.56
C LEU A 155 1.33 5.63 -12.38
N ILE A 156 1.08 6.45 -13.38
CA ILE A 156 -0.08 6.31 -14.29
C ILE A 156 0.16 5.28 -15.42
N ASP A 157 1.40 4.91 -15.68
CA ASP A 157 1.74 3.84 -16.63
C ASP A 157 1.76 2.49 -15.92
N GLY A 158 0.72 1.69 -16.15
CA GLY A 158 0.60 0.36 -15.54
C GLY A 158 1.73 -0.61 -15.92
N ALA A 159 2.36 -0.44 -17.09
CA ALA A 159 3.49 -1.28 -17.48
C ALA A 159 4.75 -0.92 -16.66
N VAL A 160 4.94 0.35 -16.34
CA VAL A 160 6.00 0.80 -15.42
C VAL A 160 5.75 0.26 -14.01
N ALA A 161 4.52 0.39 -13.52
CA ALA A 161 4.15 -0.13 -12.20
C ALA A 161 4.42 -1.64 -12.06
N VAL A 162 4.04 -2.43 -13.07
CA VAL A 162 4.30 -3.88 -13.09
C VAL A 162 5.80 -4.18 -13.12
N ARG A 163 6.59 -3.45 -13.91
CA ARG A 163 8.06 -3.65 -13.95
C ARG A 163 8.69 -3.35 -12.60
N LEU A 164 8.26 -2.28 -11.94
CA LEU A 164 8.77 -1.91 -10.62
C LEU A 164 8.44 -2.97 -9.58
N LEU A 165 7.20 -3.45 -9.54
CA LEU A 165 6.80 -4.52 -8.64
C LEU A 165 7.61 -5.81 -8.88
N ASN A 166 7.79 -6.21 -10.14
CA ASN A 166 8.61 -7.37 -10.47
C ASN A 166 10.06 -7.19 -10.02
N ALA A 167 10.63 -5.99 -10.17
CA ALA A 167 11.99 -5.69 -9.71
C ALA A 167 12.13 -5.83 -8.18
N VAL A 168 11.13 -5.41 -7.42
CA VAL A 168 11.08 -5.59 -5.96
C VAL A 168 11.04 -7.07 -5.57
N ILE A 169 10.21 -7.87 -6.27
CA ILE A 169 10.12 -9.32 -6.08
C ILE A 169 11.45 -10.00 -6.45
N GLU A 170 12.02 -9.69 -7.60
CA GLU A 170 13.30 -10.25 -8.06
C GLU A 170 14.46 -9.89 -7.12
N ALA A 171 14.42 -8.72 -6.49
CA ALA A 171 15.35 -8.32 -5.45
C ALA A 171 15.18 -9.10 -4.14
N GLY A 172 14.13 -9.89 -3.99
CA GLY A 172 13.81 -10.64 -2.77
C GLY A 172 13.36 -9.75 -1.60
N LEU A 173 12.76 -8.60 -1.92
CA LEU A 173 12.22 -7.64 -0.95
C LEU A 173 10.71 -7.84 -0.71
N CYS A 174 10.09 -8.74 -1.44
CA CYS A 174 8.67 -9.06 -1.35
C CYS A 174 8.43 -10.52 -1.75
N ASP A 175 7.42 -11.16 -1.17
CA ASP A 175 7.00 -12.49 -1.63
C ASP A 175 6.44 -12.43 -3.06
N ALA A 176 6.74 -13.45 -3.87
CA ALA A 176 6.26 -13.53 -5.25
C ALA A 176 4.71 -13.61 -5.37
N GLY A 177 4.04 -14.02 -4.29
CA GLY A 177 2.58 -14.05 -4.21
C GLY A 177 1.92 -12.67 -4.07
N ALA A 178 2.69 -11.63 -3.75
CA ALA A 178 2.19 -10.26 -3.59
C ALA A 178 1.93 -9.53 -4.93
N SER A 179 2.15 -10.19 -6.07
CA SER A 179 1.78 -9.68 -7.40
C SER A 179 0.26 -9.65 -7.53
N GLY A 180 -0.38 -8.59 -7.03
CA GLY A 180 -1.80 -8.34 -7.12
C GLY A 180 -2.30 -8.04 -8.53
#